data_a6932f55df3cd0b32fb9f8b42c5e5df8
#
_entry.id   a6932f55df3cd0b32fb9f8b42c5e5df8
#
_cell.length_a   1.000
_cell.length_b   1.000
_cell.length_c   1.000
_cell.angle_alpha   90.00
_cell.angle_beta   90.00
_cell.angle_gamma   90.00
#
_symmetry.space_group_name_H-M   'P 1'
#
loop_
_entity.id
_entity.type
_entity.pdbx_description
1 polymer ?
#
loop_
_entity_poly.entity_id
_entity_poly.type
_entity_poly.pdbx_seq_one_letter_code
_entity_poly.pdbx_strand_id
1 'polypeptide(L)'
;VEKQGYYNHGEESIISLICDITWAGKKTTDENGSVWQGTYKFNKNGTYTRTNIEIDKQGNKKEANIYGQWSFGDPSFSTIYFGGEHYWDIDELTKNKFSFYDRSGKFGDPFMNREYIELTPYQENNTTN
;
A
#
# COMPACT_ATOMS: atom_id res chain seq x y z
N VAL A 1 8.83 31.46 -0.83
CA VAL A 1 7.47 31.41 -1.25
C VAL A 1 7.27 30.39 -2.34
N GLU A 2 7.95 30.63 -3.44
CA GLU A 2 7.94 29.64 -4.51
C GLU A 2 8.38 28.29 -3.98
N LYS A 3 9.46 28.28 -3.24
CA LYS A 3 10.01 27.09 -2.67
C LYS A 3 9.06 26.49 -1.66
N GLN A 4 8.41 27.32 -0.87
CA GLN A 4 7.47 26.85 0.10
C GLN A 4 6.26 26.22 -0.58
N GLY A 5 5.78 26.84 -1.64
CA GLY A 5 4.68 26.28 -2.40
C GLY A 5 5.05 24.95 -2.99
N TYR A 6 6.25 24.85 -3.50
CA TYR A 6 6.71 23.59 -4.06
C TYR A 6 6.76 22.52 -2.98
N TYR A 7 7.30 22.86 -1.82
CA TYR A 7 7.43 21.91 -0.74
C TYR A 7 6.06 21.40 -0.28
N ASN A 8 5.14 22.33 -0.04
CA ASN A 8 3.79 21.96 0.36
C ASN A 8 3.11 21.13 -0.70
N HIS A 9 3.31 21.53 -1.96
CA HIS A 9 2.71 20.81 -3.06
C HIS A 9 3.24 19.39 -3.13
N GLY A 10 4.54 19.21 -2.88
CA GLY A 10 5.13 17.88 -2.89
C GLY A 10 4.57 17.00 -1.80
N GLU A 11 4.45 17.55 -0.59
CA GLU A 11 3.89 16.79 0.52
C GLU A 11 2.44 16.42 0.26
N GLU A 12 1.64 17.38 -0.17
CA GLU A 12 0.25 17.11 -0.46
C GLU A 12 0.07 16.11 -1.59
N SER A 13 0.93 16.19 -2.60
CA SER A 13 0.86 15.24 -3.71
C SER A 13 1.16 13.83 -3.25
N ILE A 14 2.15 13.67 -2.40
CA ILE A 14 2.49 12.35 -1.88
C ILE A 14 1.36 11.79 -1.05
N ILE A 15 0.79 12.62 -0.15
CA ILE A 15 -0.32 12.17 0.68
C ILE A 15 -1.53 11.82 -0.17
N SER A 16 -1.83 12.65 -1.18
CA SER A 16 -2.96 12.36 -2.07
C SER A 16 -2.76 11.07 -2.84
N LEU A 17 -1.55 10.84 -3.35
CA LEU A 17 -1.28 9.61 -4.08
C LEU A 17 -1.41 8.39 -3.19
N ILE A 18 -1.03 8.50 -1.93
CA ILE A 18 -1.16 7.39 -1.00
C ILE A 18 -2.61 7.20 -0.58
N CYS A 19 -3.32 8.29 -0.25
CA CYS A 19 -4.61 8.21 0.44
C CYS A 19 -5.82 8.22 -0.48
N ASP A 20 -5.73 8.87 -1.63
CA ASP A 20 -6.89 9.02 -2.50
C ASP A 20 -7.09 7.83 -3.44
N ILE A 21 -6.16 6.89 -3.44
CA ILE A 21 -6.21 5.71 -4.30
C ILE A 21 -6.23 4.47 -3.41
N THR A 22 -7.11 3.53 -3.73
CA THR A 22 -7.06 2.22 -3.09
C THR A 22 -6.06 1.39 -3.88
N TRP A 23 -5.02 0.93 -3.21
CA TRP A 23 -3.92 0.22 -3.86
C TRP A 23 -4.11 -1.28 -3.73
N ALA A 24 -3.78 -2.01 -4.79
CA ALA A 24 -4.01 -3.45 -4.83
C ALA A 24 -2.76 -4.18 -5.28
N GLY A 25 -2.53 -5.34 -4.68
CA GLY A 25 -1.48 -6.23 -5.10
C GLY A 25 -1.94 -7.12 -6.24
N LYS A 26 -1.08 -8.03 -6.63
CA LYS A 26 -1.40 -8.97 -7.70
C LYS A 26 -2.43 -9.98 -7.24
N LYS A 27 -3.28 -10.40 -8.17
CA LYS A 27 -4.18 -11.52 -7.91
C LYS A 27 -3.38 -12.80 -7.96
N THR A 28 -3.66 -13.69 -7.02
CA THR A 28 -3.06 -15.03 -7.01
C THR A 28 -4.17 -16.06 -6.95
N THR A 29 -3.92 -17.23 -7.48
CA THR A 29 -4.90 -18.31 -7.48
C THR A 29 -4.31 -19.46 -6.67
N ASP A 30 -5.09 -19.98 -5.71
CA ASP A 30 -4.61 -21.10 -4.91
C ASP A 30 -4.98 -22.41 -5.56
N GLU A 31 -4.59 -23.52 -4.94
CA GLU A 31 -4.82 -24.84 -5.53
C GLU A 31 -6.27 -25.23 -5.55
N ASN A 32 -7.13 -24.54 -4.81
CA ASN A 32 -8.56 -24.79 -4.82
C ASN A 32 -9.29 -23.97 -5.87
N GLY A 33 -8.56 -23.15 -6.62
CA GLY A 33 -9.17 -22.31 -7.65
C GLY A 33 -9.70 -21.00 -7.14
N SER A 34 -9.47 -20.67 -5.88
CA SER A 34 -9.85 -19.36 -5.34
C SER A 34 -8.84 -18.31 -5.72
N VAL A 35 -9.33 -17.13 -6.06
CA VAL A 35 -8.49 -15.99 -6.43
C VAL A 35 -8.40 -15.05 -5.25
N TRP A 36 -7.20 -14.65 -4.91
CA TRP A 36 -6.92 -13.80 -3.76
C TRP A 36 -6.30 -12.50 -4.21
N GLN A 37 -6.68 -11.42 -3.55
CA GLN A 37 -6.06 -10.11 -3.78
C GLN A 37 -6.10 -9.31 -2.50
N GLY A 38 -5.00 -8.65 -2.18
CA GLY A 38 -4.95 -7.73 -1.05
C GLY A 38 -5.07 -6.30 -1.53
N THR A 39 -5.79 -5.47 -0.79
CA THR A 39 -5.86 -4.05 -1.07
C THR A 39 -5.49 -3.26 0.17
N TYR A 40 -5.07 -2.01 -0.06
CA TYR A 40 -4.70 -1.09 1.01
C TYR A 40 -5.39 0.24 0.78
N LYS A 41 -6.06 0.73 1.79
CA LYS A 41 -6.66 2.06 1.77
C LYS A 41 -6.09 2.85 2.94
N PHE A 42 -5.33 3.89 2.61
CA PHE A 42 -4.72 4.75 3.62
C PHE A 42 -5.60 5.98 3.82
N ASN A 43 -5.75 6.38 5.05
CA ASN A 43 -6.56 7.55 5.40
C ASN A 43 -5.65 8.65 5.90
N LYS A 44 -6.01 9.89 5.60
CA LYS A 44 -5.18 11.04 5.95
C LYS A 44 -5.06 11.25 7.46
N ASN A 45 -5.94 10.61 8.23
CA ASN A 45 -5.88 10.70 9.69
C ASN A 45 -4.87 9.73 10.32
N GLY A 46 -4.12 8.99 9.49
CA GLY A 46 -3.09 8.09 10.01
C GLY A 46 -3.55 6.67 10.23
N THR A 47 -4.74 6.31 9.74
CA THR A 47 -5.20 4.92 9.82
C THR A 47 -5.18 4.30 8.43
N TYR A 48 -5.18 2.97 8.38
CA TYR A 48 -5.31 2.28 7.11
C TYR A 48 -6.13 1.02 7.29
N THR A 49 -6.69 0.56 6.18
CA THR A 49 -7.42 -0.70 6.13
C THR A 49 -6.77 -1.56 5.07
N ARG A 50 -6.39 -2.76 5.47
CA ARG A 50 -5.94 -3.77 4.53
C ARG A 50 -7.08 -4.77 4.37
N THR A 51 -7.48 -5.05 3.13
CA THR A 51 -8.57 -5.96 2.84
C THR A 51 -8.03 -7.14 2.05
N ASN A 52 -8.28 -8.35 2.51
CA ASN A 52 -7.98 -9.55 1.76
C ASN A 52 -9.27 -10.00 1.10
N ILE A 53 -9.25 -10.10 -0.21
CA ILE A 53 -10.42 -10.47 -1.01
C ILE A 53 -10.20 -11.86 -1.55
N GLU A 54 -11.17 -12.74 -1.33
CA GLU A 54 -11.15 -14.08 -1.90
C GLU A 54 -12.39 -14.26 -2.77
N ILE A 55 -12.19 -14.73 -4.00
CA ILE A 55 -13.29 -15.11 -4.88
C ILE A 55 -13.13 -16.60 -5.18
N ASP A 56 -14.08 -17.41 -4.70
CA ASP A 56 -13.95 -18.85 -4.85
C ASP A 56 -14.35 -19.29 -6.26
N LYS A 57 -14.24 -20.59 -6.53
CA LYS A 57 -14.56 -21.15 -7.85
C LYS A 57 -15.97 -20.83 -8.30
N GLN A 58 -16.90 -20.72 -7.37
CA GLN A 58 -18.30 -20.46 -7.66
C GLN A 58 -18.57 -18.98 -7.83
N GLY A 59 -17.55 -18.12 -7.65
CA GLY A 59 -17.71 -16.69 -7.76
C GLY A 59 -18.15 -16.01 -6.49
N ASN A 60 -18.18 -16.72 -5.37
CA ASN A 60 -18.54 -16.11 -4.09
C ASN A 60 -17.38 -15.30 -3.57
N LYS A 61 -17.68 -14.08 -3.13
CA LYS A 61 -16.68 -13.13 -2.67
C LYS A 61 -16.71 -13.03 -1.16
N LYS A 62 -15.53 -13.10 -0.56
CA LYS A 62 -15.35 -12.87 0.87
C LYS A 62 -14.28 -11.83 1.07
N GLU A 63 -14.47 -10.98 2.08
CA GLU A 63 -13.52 -9.93 2.41
C GLU A 63 -13.20 -9.99 3.88
N ALA A 64 -11.93 -9.85 4.21
CA ALA A 64 -11.48 -9.77 5.59
C ALA A 64 -10.68 -8.49 5.73
N ASN A 65 -11.02 -7.66 6.70
CA ASN A 65 -10.38 -6.37 6.91
C ASN A 65 -9.46 -6.40 8.11
N ILE A 66 -8.30 -5.78 7.96
CA ILE A 66 -7.34 -5.58 9.03
C ILE A 66 -7.08 -4.08 9.10
N TYR A 67 -7.13 -3.53 10.31
CA TYR A 67 -7.01 -2.09 10.53
C TYR A 67 -5.70 -1.80 11.23
N GLY A 68 -5.09 -0.69 10.89
CA GLY A 68 -3.84 -0.30 11.53
C GLY A 68 -3.59 1.18 11.40
N GLN A 69 -2.38 1.58 11.73
CA GLN A 69 -1.96 2.97 11.70
C GLN A 69 -0.70 3.11 10.89
N TRP A 70 -0.55 4.28 10.28
CA TRP A 70 0.62 4.57 9.48
C TRP A 70 1.06 6.00 9.71
N SER A 71 2.34 6.25 9.47
CA SER A 71 2.89 7.60 9.52
C SER A 71 4.12 7.59 8.62
N PHE A 72 4.66 8.79 8.36
CA PHE A 72 5.94 8.83 7.66
C PHE A 72 7.05 8.59 8.67
N GLY A 73 8.00 7.74 8.29
CA GLY A 73 9.13 7.43 9.15
C GLY A 73 10.31 8.38 8.97
N ASP A 74 10.21 9.32 8.04
CA ASP A 74 11.29 10.24 7.76
C ASP A 74 10.74 11.58 7.28
N PRO A 75 11.53 12.66 7.41
CA PRO A 75 11.05 13.98 7.02
C PRO A 75 10.99 14.21 5.51
N SER A 76 11.52 13.31 4.70
CA SER A 76 11.43 13.45 3.25
C SER A 76 10.25 12.71 2.66
N PHE A 77 9.40 12.09 3.52
CA PHE A 77 8.19 11.37 3.09
C PHE A 77 8.50 10.22 2.15
N SER A 78 9.62 9.57 2.33
CA SER A 78 10.01 8.45 1.48
C SER A 78 9.85 7.10 2.14
N THR A 79 9.51 7.08 3.44
CA THR A 79 9.35 5.84 4.17
C THR A 79 8.07 5.89 4.99
N ILE A 80 7.24 4.86 4.86
CA ILE A 80 6.03 4.73 5.65
C ILE A 80 6.32 3.78 6.81
N TYR A 81 5.92 4.16 8.00
CA TYR A 81 6.14 3.40 9.21
C TYR A 81 4.81 2.85 9.72
N PHE A 82 4.79 1.54 10.00
CA PHE A 82 3.57 0.87 10.49
C PHE A 82 3.67 0.46 11.95
N GLY A 83 4.77 0.76 12.62
CA GLY A 83 5.01 0.31 13.98
C GLY A 83 5.74 -1.02 13.99
N GLY A 84 6.29 -1.40 15.14
CA GLY A 84 6.94 -2.70 15.29
C GLY A 84 8.08 -2.94 14.33
N GLU A 85 8.80 -1.89 13.97
CA GLU A 85 9.94 -2.00 13.04
C GLU A 85 9.53 -2.50 11.66
N HIS A 86 8.33 -2.15 11.23
CA HIS A 86 7.83 -2.49 9.91
C HIS A 86 7.70 -1.21 9.09
N TYR A 87 8.35 -1.18 7.92
CA TYR A 87 8.43 0.02 7.09
C TYR A 87 8.24 -0.33 5.63
N TRP A 88 7.70 0.61 4.88
CA TRP A 88 7.72 0.57 3.42
C TRP A 88 8.63 1.71 2.94
N ASP A 89 9.77 1.36 2.36
CA ASP A 89 10.66 2.35 1.75
C ASP A 89 10.19 2.59 0.33
N ILE A 90 9.65 3.76 0.05
CA ILE A 90 9.01 4.05 -1.24
C ILE A 90 10.05 4.12 -2.34
N ASP A 91 9.81 3.37 -3.41
CA ASP A 91 10.65 3.39 -4.60
C ASP A 91 10.03 4.30 -5.66
N GLU A 92 8.76 4.09 -5.98
CA GLU A 92 8.07 4.87 -6.98
C GLU A 92 6.62 5.06 -6.56
N LEU A 93 6.10 6.26 -6.74
CA LEU A 93 4.71 6.56 -6.38
C LEU A 93 4.13 7.50 -7.43
N THR A 94 3.23 6.97 -8.24
CA THR A 94 2.53 7.71 -9.28
C THR A 94 1.05 7.36 -9.18
N LYS A 95 0.25 7.95 -10.05
CA LYS A 95 -1.18 7.61 -10.10
C LYS A 95 -1.43 6.16 -10.47
N ASN A 96 -0.45 5.52 -11.09
CA ASN A 96 -0.65 4.18 -11.64
C ASN A 96 0.16 3.11 -10.95
N LYS A 97 1.07 3.50 -10.06
CA LYS A 97 2.00 2.54 -9.48
C LYS A 97 2.51 3.02 -8.13
N PHE A 98 2.53 2.12 -7.18
CA PHE A 98 3.10 2.36 -5.86
C PHE A 98 4.03 1.20 -5.58
N SER A 99 5.33 1.41 -5.77
CA SER A 99 6.31 0.37 -5.51
C SER A 99 7.18 0.77 -4.33
N PHE A 100 7.58 -0.23 -3.58
CA PHE A 100 8.33 0.02 -2.35
C PHE A 100 9.05 -1.26 -1.95
N TYR A 101 9.96 -1.10 -0.98
CA TYR A 101 10.57 -2.24 -0.32
C TYR A 101 9.94 -2.38 1.05
N ASP A 102 9.30 -3.53 1.27
CA ASP A 102 8.73 -3.88 2.57
C ASP A 102 9.88 -4.33 3.45
N ARG A 103 10.15 -3.56 4.49
CA ARG A 103 11.30 -3.79 5.34
C ARG A 103 10.83 -4.07 6.77
N SER A 104 11.27 -5.20 7.30
CA SER A 104 10.99 -5.59 8.68
C SER A 104 12.29 -5.70 9.44
N GLY A 105 12.36 -5.06 10.61
CA GLY A 105 13.56 -5.05 11.42
C GLY A 105 14.27 -3.71 11.36
N LYS A 106 15.29 -3.56 12.17
CA LYS A 106 16.06 -2.33 12.23
C LYS A 106 16.94 -2.20 11.01
N PHE A 107 17.00 -1.01 10.47
CA PHE A 107 17.85 -0.74 9.33
C PHE A 107 19.30 -1.07 9.68
N GLY A 108 19.95 -1.83 8.81
CA GLY A 108 21.32 -2.27 9.03
C GLY A 108 21.46 -3.55 9.80
N ASP A 109 20.35 -4.10 10.30
CA ASP A 109 20.36 -5.39 10.99
C ASP A 109 20.64 -6.48 9.97
N PRO A 110 21.60 -7.39 10.23
CA PRO A 110 21.88 -8.46 9.26
C PRO A 110 20.71 -9.41 9.03
N PHE A 111 19.73 -9.40 9.92
CA PHE A 111 18.54 -10.25 9.78
C PHE A 111 17.34 -9.48 9.27
N MET A 112 17.54 -8.25 8.82
CA MET A 112 16.46 -7.45 8.28
C MET A 112 15.93 -8.05 7.00
N ASN A 113 14.61 -8.24 6.93
CA ASN A 113 13.95 -8.69 5.70
C ASN A 113 13.58 -7.49 4.85
N ARG A 114 13.75 -7.65 3.54
CA ARG A 114 13.44 -6.58 2.62
C ARG A 114 12.92 -7.19 1.33
N GLU A 115 11.70 -6.83 0.96
CA GLU A 115 11.04 -7.42 -0.19
C GLU A 115 10.48 -6.32 -1.07
N TYR A 116 10.75 -6.39 -2.38
CA TYR A 116 10.21 -5.43 -3.34
C TYR A 116 8.77 -5.79 -3.68
N ILE A 117 7.87 -4.80 -3.59
CA ILE A 117 6.45 -5.00 -3.85
C ILE A 117 5.96 -3.89 -4.75
N GLU A 118 5.08 -4.22 -5.69
CA GLU A 118 4.41 -3.25 -6.55
C GLU A 118 2.91 -3.36 -6.35
N LEU A 119 2.28 -2.22 -6.13
CA LEU A 119 0.83 -2.13 -6.07
C LEU A 119 0.35 -1.27 -7.22
N THR A 120 -0.86 -1.55 -7.67
CA THR A 120 -1.52 -0.76 -8.70
C THR A 120 -2.88 -0.33 -8.18
N PRO A 121 -3.52 0.68 -8.80
CA PRO A 121 -4.84 1.07 -8.33
C PRO A 121 -5.81 -0.09 -8.43
N TYR A 122 -6.61 -0.26 -7.39
CA TYR A 122 -7.59 -1.34 -7.32
C TYR A 122 -8.68 -1.09 -8.34
N GLN A 123 -9.00 -2.12 -9.11
CA GLN A 123 -10.09 -2.07 -10.07
C GLN A 123 -11.11 -3.11 -9.68
N GLU A 124 -12.25 -2.63 -9.32
CA GLU A 124 -13.35 -3.49 -9.00
C GLU A 124 -13.95 -3.94 -10.30
N ASN A 125 -13.98 -4.97 -10.70
CA ASN A 125 -14.46 -5.52 -11.92
C ASN A 125 -15.07 -5.03 -13.01
N ASN A 126 -15.13 -5.02 -12.97
CA ASN A 126 -15.43 -5.14 -13.65
C ASN A 126 -15.94 -5.17 -14.54
N THR A 127 -16.12 -4.97 -14.56
CA THR A 127 -16.54 -4.95 -15.06
C THR A 127 -16.95 -5.21 -16.03
N THR A 128 -17.06 -5.20 -16.01
CA THR A 128 -17.35 -5.42 -16.65
C THR A 128 -17.42 -5.58 -17.44
N ASN A 129 -17.32 -5.53 -17.30
CA ASN A 129 -17.25 -5.55 -17.92
C ASN A 129 -17.35 -5.82 -18.42
#